data_44613709cf11beef2543dd06c713d924
#
_entry.id   44613709cf11beef2543dd06c713d924
#
_cell.length_a   1.000
_cell.length_b   1.000
_cell.length_c   1.000
_cell.angle_alpha   90.00
_cell.angle_beta   90.00
_cell.angle_gamma   90.00
#
_symmetry.space_group_name_H-M   'P 1'
#
loop_
_entity.id
_entity.type
_entity.pdbx_description
1 polymer ?
#
loop_
_entity_poly.entity_id
_entity_poly.type
_entity_poly.pdbx_seq_one_letter_code
_entity_poly.pdbx_strand_id
1 'polypeptide(L)'
;MGKPTGFLEFERKNNSTRSPLERIKDFSEFHPQLSKEDREQQGARCMNCGVPFCQSGMMLESGFTGCPLHNLIPEWNDEIYSHNWENALSRLLKTNNFPEFTGRVCPALCEAACTCGLDSDPVTIRENELAIIENGYKQGYIKPRIPKVRTDKRVAVIGSGPAGLTVADMLNQRGHNVTVYEKEDRVGGLLMYGIPNMKLDKKIVNRKARLMAHEGIRFIVNTDVGRDISVQELMDNYDAVVLCCGAKQPRTLNVSGMDAKGVYFAVDFLTSVTKSLLNSNLQDKKCVSASGKNVVVVGGGDTGNDCVGTCIRQGCNSVVQLEMMESLPKTRSKNNPWPQWPKVLKTNYGQEEAIAVFGNDPRVYCTTVKNIIADDSNNIKQIVTVELKWERNQETGRLSPVEVEGSEKVLDCDLLLIAAGFTGCEEYVSQEFEVETTERNCIKTGKGSYKTENPKVFAAGDVRKGQSLVVWAIAEGRECAKEVDRCLMGYSNMI
;
A
#
# COMPACT_ATOMS: atom_id res chain seq x y z
N MET A 1 -18.18 6.17 26.34
CA MET A 1 -16.72 6.21 26.63
C MET A 1 -16.27 4.81 26.95
N GLY A 2 -15.17 4.37 26.34
CA GLY A 2 -14.46 3.18 26.77
C GLY A 2 -14.21 3.26 28.29
N LYS A 3 -13.61 2.26 28.89
CA LYS A 3 -13.34 2.31 30.31
C LYS A 3 -12.33 3.42 30.60
N PRO A 4 -12.65 4.46 31.43
CA PRO A 4 -11.73 5.60 31.64
C PRO A 4 -10.34 5.22 32.14
N THR A 5 -10.22 4.09 32.83
CA THR A 5 -8.99 3.53 33.40
C THR A 5 -8.49 2.30 32.66
N GLY A 6 -9.12 1.93 31.55
CA GLY A 6 -8.82 0.68 30.81
C GLY A 6 -7.37 0.57 30.34
N PHE A 7 -6.75 1.69 29.97
CA PHE A 7 -5.33 1.72 29.58
C PHE A 7 -4.36 1.45 30.75
N LEU A 8 -4.81 1.59 32.00
CA LEU A 8 -4.06 1.26 33.20
C LEU A 8 -4.31 -0.18 33.68
N GLU A 9 -5.44 -0.78 33.31
CA GLU A 9 -5.88 -2.09 33.77
C GLU A 9 -5.55 -3.22 32.82
N PHE A 10 -5.57 -2.94 31.53
CA PHE A 10 -5.33 -3.91 30.46
C PHE A 10 -4.01 -3.63 29.74
N GLU A 11 -3.15 -4.62 29.68
CA GLU A 11 -1.95 -4.55 28.82
C GLU A 11 -2.30 -4.60 27.36
N ARG A 12 -1.42 -4.07 26.48
CA ARG A 12 -1.55 -4.20 25.05
C ARG A 12 -1.37 -5.67 24.65
N LYS A 13 -2.35 -6.21 23.94
CA LYS A 13 -2.33 -7.55 23.38
C LYS A 13 -2.53 -7.48 21.87
N ASN A 14 -1.52 -7.86 21.11
CA ASN A 14 -1.59 -7.94 19.66
C ASN A 14 -2.13 -9.30 19.20
N ASN A 15 -2.59 -9.36 17.95
CA ASN A 15 -2.82 -10.64 17.29
C ASN A 15 -1.55 -11.49 17.39
N SER A 16 -1.72 -12.80 17.59
CA SER A 16 -0.59 -13.70 17.57
C SER A 16 0.03 -13.77 16.16
N THR A 17 1.29 -14.16 16.09
CA THR A 17 1.98 -14.34 14.81
C THR A 17 2.54 -15.76 14.76
N ARG A 18 2.29 -16.48 13.68
CA ARG A 18 2.94 -17.78 13.45
C ARG A 18 4.46 -17.59 13.45
N SER A 19 5.19 -18.55 14.03
CA SER A 19 6.66 -18.46 14.08
C SER A 19 7.27 -18.35 12.68
N PRO A 20 8.42 -17.69 12.49
CA PRO A 20 9.04 -17.53 11.17
C PRO A 20 9.18 -18.85 10.40
N LEU A 21 9.69 -19.91 11.06
CA LEU A 21 9.90 -21.22 10.43
C LEU A 21 8.60 -21.95 10.08
N GLU A 22 7.48 -21.62 10.74
CA GLU A 22 6.17 -22.18 10.41
C GLU A 22 5.49 -21.40 9.28
N ARG A 23 5.56 -20.07 9.30
CA ARG A 23 4.84 -19.24 8.35
C ARG A 23 5.45 -19.24 6.94
N ILE A 24 6.74 -19.57 6.80
CA ILE A 24 7.40 -19.68 5.49
C ILE A 24 6.97 -20.93 4.69
N LYS A 25 6.26 -21.89 5.30
CA LYS A 25 5.82 -23.11 4.64
C LYS A 25 4.67 -22.90 3.65
N ASP A 26 4.00 -21.77 3.71
CA ASP A 26 2.88 -21.43 2.85
C ASP A 26 2.77 -19.93 2.56
N PHE A 27 1.81 -19.53 1.71
CA PHE A 27 1.50 -18.15 1.37
C PHE A 27 0.22 -17.63 2.05
N SER A 28 -0.23 -18.26 3.14
CA SER A 28 -1.41 -17.84 3.90
C SER A 28 -1.09 -16.68 4.85
N GLU A 29 -2.09 -15.86 5.20
CA GLU A 29 -1.97 -14.86 6.26
C GLU A 29 -1.52 -15.54 7.57
N PHE A 30 -0.62 -14.88 8.29
CA PHE A 30 0.04 -15.48 9.46
C PHE A 30 -0.25 -14.78 10.79
N HIS A 31 -1.28 -13.91 10.82
CA HIS A 31 -1.75 -13.21 12.02
C HIS A 31 -3.15 -13.71 12.44
N PRO A 32 -3.26 -14.82 13.20
CA PRO A 32 -4.53 -15.23 13.79
C PRO A 32 -5.09 -14.12 14.68
N GLN A 33 -6.37 -13.81 14.53
CA GLN A 33 -7.02 -12.76 15.31
C GLN A 33 -7.21 -13.18 16.78
N LEU A 34 -7.21 -12.19 17.68
CA LEU A 34 -7.57 -12.38 19.07
C LEU A 34 -9.02 -12.86 19.23
N SER A 35 -9.33 -13.45 20.39
CA SER A 35 -10.70 -13.72 20.79
C SER A 35 -11.54 -12.45 20.82
N LYS A 36 -12.86 -12.59 20.81
CA LYS A 36 -13.77 -11.46 20.91
C LYS A 36 -13.58 -10.71 22.23
N GLU A 37 -13.47 -11.43 23.32
CA GLU A 37 -13.28 -10.91 24.68
C GLU A 37 -11.95 -10.14 24.82
N ASP A 38 -10.86 -10.73 24.33
CA ASP A 38 -9.57 -10.02 24.30
C ASP A 38 -9.65 -8.73 23.48
N ARG A 39 -10.36 -8.76 22.35
CA ARG A 39 -10.50 -7.59 21.47
C ARG A 39 -11.33 -6.48 22.12
N GLU A 40 -12.37 -6.82 22.85
CA GLU A 40 -13.18 -5.90 23.63
C GLU A 40 -12.35 -5.20 24.71
N GLN A 41 -11.46 -5.93 25.40
CA GLN A 41 -10.50 -5.35 26.34
C GLN A 41 -9.51 -4.39 25.63
N GLN A 42 -9.07 -4.71 24.41
CA GLN A 42 -8.22 -3.78 23.65
C GLN A 42 -8.96 -2.50 23.26
N GLY A 43 -10.25 -2.56 23.01
CA GLY A 43 -11.11 -1.37 22.84
C GLY A 43 -11.17 -0.51 24.10
N ALA A 44 -11.25 -1.15 25.28
CA ALA A 44 -11.28 -0.46 26.58
C ALA A 44 -10.02 0.39 26.86
N ARG A 45 -8.87 0.07 26.23
CA ARG A 45 -7.64 0.84 26.40
C ARG A 45 -7.69 2.25 25.82
N CYS A 46 -8.70 2.57 25.02
CA CYS A 46 -8.85 3.91 24.44
C CYS A 46 -9.31 4.92 25.52
N MET A 47 -8.49 5.94 25.80
CA MET A 47 -8.79 7.01 26.76
C MET A 47 -9.88 7.98 26.29
N ASN A 48 -10.33 7.89 25.04
CA ASN A 48 -11.24 8.86 24.41
C ASN A 48 -10.77 10.31 24.60
N CYS A 49 -9.55 10.61 24.14
CA CYS A 49 -8.90 11.91 24.32
C CYS A 49 -9.74 13.04 23.76
N GLY A 50 -9.84 14.19 24.45
CA GLY A 50 -10.51 15.38 23.94
C GLY A 50 -9.90 15.93 22.64
N VAL A 51 -8.59 15.71 22.44
CA VAL A 51 -7.87 16.00 21.19
C VAL A 51 -7.18 14.70 20.73
N PRO A 52 -7.88 13.87 19.94
CA PRO A 52 -7.36 12.56 19.56
C PRO A 52 -6.38 12.69 18.35
N PHE A 53 -5.09 12.75 18.64
CA PHE A 53 -4.05 12.81 17.59
C PHE A 53 -4.11 11.62 16.63
N CYS A 54 -4.61 10.48 17.06
CA CYS A 54 -4.83 9.32 16.18
C CYS A 54 -5.73 9.62 14.96
N GLN A 55 -6.62 10.62 15.05
CA GLN A 55 -7.53 11.04 13.98
C GLN A 55 -7.00 12.24 13.17
N SER A 56 -5.87 12.84 13.52
CA SER A 56 -5.48 14.18 13.05
C SER A 56 -5.21 14.26 11.55
N GLY A 57 -4.56 13.25 10.95
CA GLY A 57 -4.26 13.23 9.51
C GLY A 57 -3.46 14.42 9.02
N MET A 58 -2.62 15.02 9.86
CA MET A 58 -1.91 16.27 9.56
C MET A 58 -0.49 16.00 9.05
N MET A 59 -0.01 16.93 8.20
CA MET A 59 1.40 17.05 7.87
C MET A 59 2.06 17.98 8.88
N LEU A 60 3.10 17.49 9.55
CA LEU A 60 4.00 18.27 10.40
C LEU A 60 5.34 18.46 9.69
N GLU A 61 6.23 19.31 10.23
CA GLU A 61 7.52 19.66 9.59
C GLU A 61 8.34 18.46 9.16
N SER A 62 8.39 17.38 9.92
CA SER A 62 9.21 16.21 9.63
C SER A 62 8.42 14.94 9.25
N GLY A 63 7.10 15.02 9.05
CA GLY A 63 6.29 13.89 8.59
C GLY A 63 4.82 13.93 8.96
N PHE A 64 4.11 12.90 8.55
CA PHE A 64 2.68 12.75 8.82
C PHE A 64 2.40 12.26 10.23
N THR A 65 1.22 12.61 10.77
CA THR A 65 0.70 12.12 12.04
C THR A 65 -0.78 11.76 11.93
N GLY A 66 -1.21 10.73 12.65
CA GLY A 66 -2.60 10.32 12.72
C GLY A 66 -3.16 9.71 11.43
N CYS A 67 -4.44 9.41 11.45
CA CYS A 67 -5.14 8.76 10.34
C CYS A 67 -5.57 9.77 9.27
N PRO A 68 -5.10 9.64 8.00
CA PRO A 68 -5.50 10.52 6.90
C PRO A 68 -6.99 10.46 6.54
N LEU A 69 -7.70 9.41 6.96
CA LEU A 69 -9.14 9.27 6.79
C LEU A 69 -9.95 9.92 7.91
N HIS A 70 -9.28 10.46 8.91
CA HIS A 70 -9.92 11.00 10.12
C HIS A 70 -10.88 9.99 10.77
N ASN A 71 -10.45 8.72 10.81
CA ASN A 71 -11.24 7.62 11.33
C ASN A 71 -11.73 7.88 12.75
N LEU A 72 -13.00 7.57 13.03
CA LEU A 72 -13.66 7.80 14.33
C LEU A 72 -13.18 6.79 15.39
N ILE A 73 -11.87 6.79 15.64
CA ILE A 73 -11.16 5.77 16.42
C ILE A 73 -11.65 5.68 17.86
N PRO A 74 -11.79 6.77 18.63
CA PRO A 74 -12.34 6.71 19.97
C PRO A 74 -13.76 6.13 20.02
N GLU A 75 -14.62 6.54 19.05
CA GLU A 75 -16.01 6.09 19.01
C GLU A 75 -16.11 4.58 18.78
N TRP A 76 -15.41 4.04 17.76
CA TRP A 76 -15.51 2.61 17.52
C TRP A 76 -14.89 1.74 18.63
N ASN A 77 -13.83 2.24 19.31
CA ASN A 77 -13.25 1.53 20.45
C ASN A 77 -14.21 1.47 21.64
N ASP A 78 -14.97 2.54 21.88
CA ASP A 78 -16.05 2.56 22.86
C ASP A 78 -17.14 1.53 22.52
N GLU A 79 -17.58 1.50 21.26
CA GLU A 79 -18.60 0.56 20.80
C GLU A 79 -18.13 -0.91 20.89
N ILE A 80 -16.83 -1.21 20.60
CA ILE A 80 -16.27 -2.55 20.81
C ILE A 80 -16.33 -2.93 22.29
N TYR A 81 -15.86 -2.06 23.18
CA TYR A 81 -15.86 -2.29 24.61
C TYR A 81 -17.27 -2.48 25.15
N SER A 82 -18.23 -1.75 24.62
CA SER A 82 -19.64 -1.84 24.99
C SER A 82 -20.39 -2.99 24.28
N HIS A 83 -19.69 -3.91 23.63
CA HIS A 83 -20.22 -5.07 22.88
C HIS A 83 -21.12 -4.70 21.68
N ASN A 84 -21.11 -3.46 21.23
CA ASN A 84 -21.94 -2.93 20.13
C ASN A 84 -21.22 -3.01 18.78
N TRP A 85 -20.89 -4.19 18.33
CA TRP A 85 -20.08 -4.43 17.13
C TRP A 85 -20.69 -3.88 15.83
N GLU A 86 -22.03 -3.88 15.70
CA GLU A 86 -22.71 -3.29 14.54
C GLU A 86 -22.55 -1.76 14.52
N ASN A 87 -22.65 -1.10 15.67
CA ASN A 87 -22.39 0.34 15.77
C ASN A 87 -20.91 0.66 15.52
N ALA A 88 -19.98 -0.13 16.04
CA ALA A 88 -18.55 0.02 15.73
C ALA A 88 -18.31 -0.04 14.22
N LEU A 89 -18.92 -0.99 13.50
CA LEU A 89 -18.86 -1.10 12.06
C LEU A 89 -19.45 0.13 11.35
N SER A 90 -20.58 0.63 11.81
CA SER A 90 -21.22 1.84 11.27
C SER A 90 -20.29 3.07 11.39
N ARG A 91 -19.63 3.24 12.55
CA ARG A 91 -18.63 4.32 12.76
C ARG A 91 -17.43 4.17 11.83
N LEU A 92 -16.91 2.96 11.70
CA LEU A 92 -15.75 2.65 10.86
C LEU A 92 -16.01 2.93 9.39
N LEU A 93 -17.13 2.44 8.86
CA LEU A 93 -17.49 2.59 7.43
C LEU A 93 -17.88 4.02 7.04
N LYS A 94 -18.11 4.91 8.00
CA LYS A 94 -18.40 6.32 7.73
C LYS A 94 -17.21 7.06 7.11
N THR A 95 -16.01 6.70 7.53
CA THR A 95 -14.77 7.37 7.11
C THR A 95 -13.84 6.49 6.29
N ASN A 96 -13.94 5.16 6.37
CA ASN A 96 -13.10 4.23 5.65
C ASN A 96 -13.93 3.29 4.76
N ASN A 97 -13.66 3.30 3.45
CA ASN A 97 -14.36 2.43 2.49
C ASN A 97 -13.85 0.98 2.52
N PHE A 98 -12.60 0.75 2.98
CA PHE A 98 -11.91 -0.55 2.90
C PHE A 98 -11.14 -0.92 4.16
N PRO A 99 -11.81 -1.06 5.32
CA PRO A 99 -11.14 -1.45 6.56
C PRO A 99 -10.48 -2.83 6.47
N GLU A 100 -11.00 -3.73 5.64
CA GLU A 100 -10.43 -5.04 5.37
C GLU A 100 -9.02 -4.97 4.75
N PHE A 101 -8.70 -3.88 4.02
CA PHE A 101 -7.37 -3.65 3.45
C PHE A 101 -6.49 -2.86 4.42
N THR A 102 -6.97 -1.73 4.94
CA THR A 102 -6.19 -0.90 5.87
C THR A 102 -5.85 -1.63 7.15
N GLY A 103 -6.76 -2.44 7.69
CA GLY A 103 -6.52 -3.28 8.87
C GLY A 103 -5.40 -4.33 8.68
N ARG A 104 -5.08 -4.70 7.42
CA ARG A 104 -3.99 -5.65 7.09
C ARG A 104 -2.70 -4.96 6.70
N VAL A 105 -2.76 -3.92 5.85
CA VAL A 105 -1.56 -3.40 5.17
C VAL A 105 -1.22 -1.94 5.50
N CYS A 106 -2.05 -1.22 6.27
CA CYS A 106 -1.70 0.12 6.75
C CYS A 106 -0.61 0.03 7.82
N PRO A 107 0.43 0.88 7.77
CA PRO A 107 1.47 0.91 8.80
C PRO A 107 0.98 1.43 10.16
N ALA A 108 -0.29 1.91 10.26
CA ALA A 108 -0.93 2.41 11.46
C ALA A 108 -0.35 3.73 11.99
N LEU A 109 -0.37 4.79 11.16
CA LEU A 109 -0.01 6.15 11.58
C LEU A 109 -0.80 6.61 12.83
N CYS A 110 -2.03 6.12 12.97
CA CYS A 110 -2.90 6.37 14.12
C CYS A 110 -2.34 5.81 15.43
N GLU A 111 -1.76 4.61 15.42
CA GLU A 111 -1.11 4.02 16.59
C GLU A 111 0.13 4.81 17.00
N ALA A 112 0.94 5.22 16.00
CA ALA A 112 2.13 6.01 16.24
C ALA A 112 1.83 7.40 16.86
N ALA A 113 0.62 7.91 16.64
CA ALA A 113 0.12 9.17 17.18
C ALA A 113 -0.82 9.01 18.40
N CYS A 114 -1.04 7.78 18.86
CA CYS A 114 -1.90 7.53 20.02
C CYS A 114 -1.29 8.12 21.29
N THR A 115 -2.06 8.90 22.03
CA THR A 115 -1.63 9.54 23.28
C THR A 115 -1.22 8.52 24.35
N CYS A 116 -1.86 7.34 24.40
CA CYS A 116 -1.42 6.25 25.30
C CYS A 116 0.05 5.88 25.06
N GLY A 117 0.56 6.02 23.85
CA GLY A 117 1.95 5.72 23.51
C GLY A 117 3.01 6.67 24.07
N LEU A 118 2.62 7.69 24.86
CA LEU A 118 3.55 8.57 25.58
C LEU A 118 4.07 7.92 26.85
N ASP A 119 3.21 7.23 27.59
CA ASP A 119 3.52 6.66 28.92
C ASP A 119 3.43 5.12 28.94
N SER A 120 2.75 4.53 27.95
CA SER A 120 2.55 3.08 27.83
C SER A 120 2.48 2.67 26.36
N ASP A 121 2.06 1.44 26.06
CA ASP A 121 1.81 1.01 24.68
C ASP A 121 0.57 1.68 24.09
N PRO A 122 0.60 2.10 22.82
CA PRO A 122 -0.57 2.64 22.12
C PRO A 122 -1.69 1.59 22.01
N VAL A 123 -2.91 2.06 21.80
CA VAL A 123 -4.06 1.17 21.50
C VAL A 123 -3.82 0.41 20.18
N THR A 124 -4.23 -0.86 20.11
CA THR A 124 -4.11 -1.71 18.90
C THR A 124 -5.14 -1.32 17.83
N ILE A 125 -5.07 -0.09 17.34
CA ILE A 125 -6.11 0.55 16.50
C ILE A 125 -6.34 -0.22 15.21
N ARG A 126 -5.26 -0.57 14.49
CA ARG A 126 -5.32 -1.29 13.21
C ARG A 126 -5.97 -2.67 13.36
N GLU A 127 -5.63 -3.38 14.43
CA GLU A 127 -6.17 -4.71 14.66
C GLU A 127 -7.62 -4.67 15.16
N ASN A 128 -8.00 -3.63 15.90
CA ASN A 128 -9.39 -3.37 16.26
C ASN A 128 -10.23 -3.07 15.01
N GLU A 129 -9.71 -2.23 14.12
CA GLU A 129 -10.31 -1.94 12.80
C GLU A 129 -10.56 -3.24 12.00
N LEU A 130 -9.53 -4.09 11.90
CA LEU A 130 -9.62 -5.38 11.21
C LEU A 130 -10.68 -6.29 11.86
N ALA A 131 -10.71 -6.36 13.17
CA ALA A 131 -11.69 -7.19 13.89
C ALA A 131 -13.12 -6.71 13.66
N ILE A 132 -13.37 -5.40 13.64
CA ILE A 132 -14.69 -4.82 13.37
C ILE A 132 -15.19 -5.25 11.99
N ILE A 133 -14.38 -5.08 10.95
CA ILE A 133 -14.82 -5.38 9.58
C ILE A 133 -15.00 -6.89 9.35
N GLU A 134 -14.11 -7.74 9.86
CA GLU A 134 -14.24 -9.19 9.72
C GLU A 134 -15.43 -9.73 10.53
N ASN A 135 -15.69 -9.17 11.72
CA ASN A 135 -16.94 -9.48 12.45
C ASN A 135 -18.16 -9.04 11.65
N GLY A 136 -18.13 -7.88 10.99
CA GLY A 136 -19.22 -7.40 10.13
C GLY A 136 -19.56 -8.36 9.00
N TYR A 137 -18.56 -8.92 8.32
CA TYR A 137 -18.76 -9.98 7.32
C TYR A 137 -19.28 -11.28 7.94
N LYS A 138 -18.68 -11.71 9.06
CA LYS A 138 -19.05 -12.96 9.74
C LYS A 138 -20.49 -12.96 10.25
N GLN A 139 -20.97 -11.83 10.77
CA GLN A 139 -22.33 -11.67 11.30
C GLN A 139 -23.35 -11.29 10.21
N GLY A 140 -22.91 -11.06 8.96
CA GLY A 140 -23.81 -10.67 7.86
C GLY A 140 -24.31 -9.22 7.96
N TYR A 141 -23.64 -8.35 8.71
CA TYR A 141 -23.94 -6.91 8.76
C TYR A 141 -23.54 -6.20 7.47
N ILE A 142 -22.51 -6.69 6.79
CA ILE A 142 -22.11 -6.17 5.48
C ILE A 142 -23.07 -6.70 4.41
N LYS A 143 -23.81 -5.77 3.81
CA LYS A 143 -24.76 -6.04 2.71
C LYS A 143 -24.50 -5.10 1.55
N PRO A 144 -24.86 -5.46 0.29
CA PRO A 144 -24.77 -4.55 -0.84
C PRO A 144 -25.58 -3.27 -0.61
N ARG A 145 -24.95 -2.11 -0.77
CA ARG A 145 -25.57 -0.79 -0.61
C ARG A 145 -26.01 -0.28 -1.98
N ILE A 146 -27.11 -0.81 -2.49
CA ILE A 146 -27.65 -0.44 -3.80
C ILE A 146 -28.36 0.91 -3.70
N PRO A 147 -27.96 1.93 -4.47
CA PRO A 147 -28.64 3.23 -4.49
C PRO A 147 -30.12 3.09 -4.88
N LYS A 148 -31.00 3.69 -4.10
CA LYS A 148 -32.46 3.69 -4.40
C LYS A 148 -32.80 4.48 -5.66
N VAL A 149 -32.01 5.51 -5.96
CA VAL A 149 -32.17 6.38 -7.13
C VAL A 149 -30.84 6.44 -7.87
N ARG A 150 -30.87 6.21 -9.17
CA ARG A 150 -29.73 6.40 -10.06
C ARG A 150 -29.81 7.77 -10.71
N THR A 151 -28.66 8.40 -10.89
CA THR A 151 -28.51 9.59 -11.73
C THR A 151 -28.30 9.18 -13.18
N ASP A 152 -28.49 10.11 -14.11
CA ASP A 152 -28.15 9.88 -15.53
C ASP A 152 -26.65 9.94 -15.80
N LYS A 153 -25.84 10.31 -14.80
CA LYS A 153 -24.41 10.54 -14.95
C LYS A 153 -23.63 9.23 -15.02
N ARG A 154 -22.74 9.15 -16.01
CA ARG A 154 -21.83 8.02 -16.25
C ARG A 154 -20.39 8.43 -15.96
N VAL A 155 -19.68 7.67 -15.15
CA VAL A 155 -18.29 7.94 -14.78
C VAL A 155 -17.42 6.74 -15.11
N ALA A 156 -16.31 6.97 -15.85
CA ALA A 156 -15.27 6.00 -16.06
C ALA A 156 -14.16 6.19 -15.02
N VAL A 157 -13.72 5.12 -14.37
CA VAL A 157 -12.59 5.10 -13.46
C VAL A 157 -11.49 4.23 -14.06
N ILE A 158 -10.30 4.79 -14.25
CA ILE A 158 -9.18 4.10 -14.90
C ILE A 158 -8.21 3.59 -13.83
N GLY A 159 -8.22 2.28 -13.63
CA GLY A 159 -7.47 1.58 -12.59
C GLY A 159 -8.33 1.23 -11.38
N SER A 160 -8.18 -0.02 -10.93
CA SER A 160 -8.92 -0.60 -9.80
C SER A 160 -8.12 -0.71 -8.50
N GLY A 161 -7.06 0.09 -8.35
CA GLY A 161 -6.32 0.21 -7.09
C GLY A 161 -7.16 0.88 -5.99
N PRO A 162 -6.62 1.04 -4.76
CA PRO A 162 -7.36 1.61 -3.63
C PRO A 162 -8.05 2.95 -3.93
N ALA A 163 -7.39 3.85 -4.66
CA ALA A 163 -7.96 5.14 -5.04
C ALA A 163 -9.16 4.95 -6.00
N GLY A 164 -8.99 4.16 -7.06
CA GLY A 164 -10.06 3.92 -8.04
C GLY A 164 -11.25 3.19 -7.46
N LEU A 165 -11.03 2.18 -6.62
CA LEU A 165 -12.11 1.51 -5.89
C LEU A 165 -12.86 2.48 -4.97
N THR A 166 -12.14 3.42 -4.31
CA THR A 166 -12.78 4.43 -3.45
C THR A 166 -13.64 5.40 -4.25
N VAL A 167 -13.10 5.92 -5.36
CA VAL A 167 -13.87 6.79 -6.28
C VAL A 167 -15.12 6.06 -6.74
N ALA A 168 -14.99 4.80 -7.18
CA ALA A 168 -16.09 4.00 -7.66
C ALA A 168 -17.15 3.75 -6.58
N ASP A 169 -16.73 3.37 -5.36
CA ASP A 169 -17.63 3.14 -4.22
C ASP A 169 -18.44 4.40 -3.86
N MET A 170 -17.75 5.54 -3.70
CA MET A 170 -18.37 6.82 -3.33
C MET A 170 -19.36 7.31 -4.39
N LEU A 171 -18.98 7.31 -5.67
CA LEU A 171 -19.83 7.76 -6.77
C LEU A 171 -21.00 6.82 -7.01
N ASN A 172 -20.79 5.50 -6.88
CA ASN A 172 -21.90 4.54 -6.97
C ASN A 172 -22.90 4.73 -5.85
N GLN A 173 -22.47 4.91 -4.60
CA GLN A 173 -23.37 5.19 -3.47
C GLN A 173 -24.15 6.49 -3.66
N ARG A 174 -23.57 7.48 -4.33
CA ARG A 174 -24.23 8.73 -4.69
C ARG A 174 -25.33 8.51 -5.77
N GLY A 175 -25.28 7.41 -6.48
CA GLY A 175 -26.25 7.03 -7.51
C GLY A 175 -25.70 7.17 -8.94
N HIS A 176 -24.45 7.54 -9.16
CA HIS A 176 -23.86 7.58 -10.50
C HIS A 176 -23.66 6.18 -11.08
N ASN A 177 -23.65 6.08 -12.41
CA ASN A 177 -23.35 4.85 -13.13
C ASN A 177 -21.84 4.76 -13.34
N VAL A 178 -21.17 3.86 -12.61
CA VAL A 178 -19.73 3.77 -12.58
C VAL A 178 -19.23 2.53 -13.30
N THR A 179 -18.27 2.74 -14.22
CA THR A 179 -17.49 1.67 -14.85
C THR A 179 -16.03 1.83 -14.48
N VAL A 180 -15.41 0.76 -13.97
CA VAL A 180 -13.98 0.69 -13.64
C VAL A 180 -13.28 -0.14 -14.70
N TYR A 181 -12.28 0.45 -15.36
CA TYR A 181 -11.41 -0.22 -16.33
C TYR A 181 -10.11 -0.63 -15.62
N GLU A 182 -9.72 -1.89 -15.79
CA GLU A 182 -8.51 -2.46 -15.19
C GLU A 182 -7.72 -3.22 -16.26
N LYS A 183 -6.44 -2.88 -16.41
CA LYS A 183 -5.57 -3.53 -17.39
C LYS A 183 -5.22 -4.97 -17.04
N GLU A 184 -5.22 -5.31 -15.76
CA GLU A 184 -4.96 -6.66 -15.29
C GLU A 184 -6.21 -7.55 -15.37
N ASP A 185 -5.99 -8.87 -15.25
CA ASP A 185 -7.06 -9.88 -15.26
C ASP A 185 -7.93 -9.90 -14.00
N ARG A 186 -7.53 -9.16 -12.95
CA ARG A 186 -8.24 -9.07 -11.66
C ARG A 186 -8.20 -7.66 -11.10
N VAL A 187 -9.30 -7.30 -10.44
CA VAL A 187 -9.48 -6.04 -9.73
C VAL A 187 -8.59 -5.97 -8.48
N GLY A 188 -8.06 -4.79 -8.16
CA GLY A 188 -7.37 -4.52 -6.91
C GLY A 188 -6.03 -3.78 -7.05
N GLY A 189 -5.47 -3.66 -8.24
CA GLY A 189 -4.17 -3.02 -8.46
C GLY A 189 -3.07 -3.64 -7.59
N LEU A 190 -2.33 -2.82 -6.83
CA LEU A 190 -1.27 -3.32 -5.94
C LEU A 190 -1.80 -4.19 -4.78
N LEU A 191 -3.05 -4.04 -4.34
CA LEU A 191 -3.68 -4.94 -3.37
C LEU A 191 -3.77 -6.38 -3.91
N MET A 192 -3.99 -6.53 -5.21
CA MET A 192 -4.03 -7.84 -5.86
C MET A 192 -2.63 -8.36 -6.16
N TYR A 193 -1.77 -7.56 -6.80
CA TYR A 193 -0.54 -8.07 -7.42
C TYR A 193 0.76 -7.51 -6.84
N GLY A 194 0.75 -6.35 -6.17
CA GLY A 194 1.95 -5.77 -5.57
C GLY A 194 2.23 -6.24 -4.14
N ILE A 195 1.19 -6.61 -3.38
CA ILE A 195 1.29 -7.11 -2.02
C ILE A 195 1.18 -8.64 -2.05
N PRO A 196 2.09 -9.41 -1.44
CA PRO A 196 2.02 -10.86 -1.47
C PRO A 196 0.83 -11.41 -0.66
N ASN A 197 0.39 -12.66 -1.01
CA ASN A 197 -0.81 -13.26 -0.43
C ASN A 197 -0.72 -13.47 1.08
N MET A 198 0.48 -13.76 1.61
CA MET A 198 0.70 -13.94 3.04
C MET A 198 0.51 -12.66 3.87
N LYS A 199 0.52 -11.49 3.23
CA LYS A 199 0.26 -10.19 3.87
C LYS A 199 -1.18 -9.73 3.67
N LEU A 200 -1.79 -10.10 2.55
CA LEU A 200 -3.19 -9.82 2.20
C LEU A 200 -3.73 -10.95 1.30
N ASP A 201 -4.56 -11.81 1.87
CA ASP A 201 -5.21 -12.90 1.11
C ASP A 201 -6.10 -12.32 0.00
N LYS A 202 -5.88 -12.77 -1.24
CA LYS A 202 -6.59 -12.27 -2.43
C LYS A 202 -8.08 -12.58 -2.42
N LYS A 203 -8.51 -13.55 -1.61
CA LYS A 203 -9.94 -13.80 -1.33
C LYS A 203 -10.62 -12.58 -0.72
N ILE A 204 -9.91 -11.80 0.11
CA ILE A 204 -10.44 -10.56 0.71
C ILE A 204 -10.66 -9.49 -0.35
N VAL A 205 -9.70 -9.30 -1.27
CA VAL A 205 -9.84 -8.37 -2.40
C VAL A 205 -11.01 -8.78 -3.29
N ASN A 206 -11.08 -10.05 -3.65
CA ASN A 206 -12.17 -10.60 -4.46
C ASN A 206 -13.54 -10.50 -3.76
N ARG A 207 -13.61 -10.71 -2.41
CA ARG A 207 -14.83 -10.54 -1.61
C ARG A 207 -15.37 -9.13 -1.76
N LYS A 208 -14.50 -8.11 -1.62
CA LYS A 208 -14.91 -6.71 -1.75
C LYS A 208 -15.29 -6.35 -3.18
N ALA A 209 -14.53 -6.76 -4.17
CA ALA A 209 -14.86 -6.51 -5.57
C ALA A 209 -16.22 -7.08 -5.97
N ARG A 210 -16.53 -8.31 -5.51
CA ARG A 210 -17.87 -8.92 -5.73
C ARG A 210 -18.99 -8.14 -5.04
N LEU A 211 -18.78 -7.69 -3.81
CA LEU A 211 -19.74 -6.84 -3.10
C LEU A 211 -20.03 -5.56 -3.90
N MET A 212 -18.98 -4.86 -4.35
CA MET A 212 -19.10 -3.64 -5.15
C MET A 212 -19.80 -3.89 -6.50
N ALA A 213 -19.55 -5.04 -7.13
CA ALA A 213 -20.27 -5.43 -8.36
C ALA A 213 -21.78 -5.65 -8.10
N HIS A 214 -22.14 -6.28 -6.97
CA HIS A 214 -23.55 -6.42 -6.55
C HIS A 214 -24.20 -5.07 -6.21
N GLU A 215 -23.43 -4.06 -5.81
CA GLU A 215 -23.90 -2.69 -5.60
C GLU A 215 -24.12 -1.93 -6.92
N GLY A 216 -23.72 -2.51 -8.05
CA GLY A 216 -23.97 -1.99 -9.41
C GLY A 216 -22.75 -1.33 -10.08
N ILE A 217 -21.55 -1.46 -9.53
CA ILE A 217 -20.33 -1.04 -10.19
C ILE A 217 -19.96 -2.06 -11.27
N ARG A 218 -19.71 -1.58 -12.50
CA ARG A 218 -19.25 -2.42 -13.61
C ARG A 218 -17.73 -2.46 -13.63
N PHE A 219 -17.14 -3.64 -13.57
CA PHE A 219 -15.71 -3.85 -13.75
C PHE A 219 -15.43 -4.43 -15.14
N ILE A 220 -14.49 -3.83 -15.86
CA ILE A 220 -13.99 -4.29 -17.16
C ILE A 220 -12.50 -4.53 -16.98
N VAL A 221 -12.12 -5.79 -16.87
CA VAL A 221 -10.73 -6.24 -16.70
C VAL A 221 -10.09 -6.57 -18.06
N ASN A 222 -8.76 -6.80 -18.09
CA ASN A 222 -7.98 -7.02 -19.32
C ASN A 222 -8.20 -5.89 -20.34
N THR A 223 -8.30 -4.65 -19.88
CA THR A 223 -8.56 -3.50 -20.74
C THR A 223 -7.64 -2.36 -20.35
N ASP A 224 -6.61 -2.14 -21.17
CA ASP A 224 -5.65 -1.04 -21.02
C ASP A 224 -6.15 0.18 -21.80
N VAL A 225 -6.65 1.18 -21.09
CA VAL A 225 -7.19 2.40 -21.69
C VAL A 225 -6.06 3.21 -22.35
N GLY A 226 -6.28 3.65 -23.57
CA GLY A 226 -5.27 4.25 -24.45
C GLY A 226 -4.58 3.25 -25.36
N ARG A 227 -4.80 1.93 -25.15
CA ARG A 227 -4.27 0.85 -26.00
C ARG A 227 -5.35 -0.07 -26.54
N ASP A 228 -6.18 -0.63 -25.66
CA ASP A 228 -7.26 -1.57 -26.03
C ASP A 228 -8.56 -0.83 -26.33
N ILE A 229 -8.77 0.32 -25.70
CA ILE A 229 -9.90 1.22 -25.92
C ILE A 229 -9.38 2.65 -26.01
N SER A 230 -9.89 3.43 -26.98
CA SER A 230 -9.43 4.80 -27.18
C SER A 230 -9.95 5.74 -26.09
N VAL A 231 -9.15 6.76 -25.75
CA VAL A 231 -9.57 7.83 -24.83
C VAL A 231 -10.76 8.57 -25.40
N GLN A 232 -10.83 8.80 -26.71
CA GLN A 232 -11.96 9.48 -27.36
C GLN A 232 -13.28 8.75 -27.12
N GLU A 233 -13.28 7.41 -27.20
CA GLU A 233 -14.48 6.60 -26.91
C GLU A 233 -14.97 6.80 -25.47
N LEU A 234 -14.05 6.94 -24.50
CA LEU A 234 -14.42 7.26 -23.14
C LEU A 234 -14.97 8.68 -23.00
N MET A 235 -14.37 9.66 -23.67
CA MET A 235 -14.82 11.05 -23.63
C MET A 235 -16.21 11.23 -24.24
N ASP A 236 -16.56 10.42 -25.23
CA ASP A 236 -17.88 10.46 -25.87
C ASP A 236 -18.94 9.77 -25.04
N ASN A 237 -18.57 8.71 -24.30
CA ASN A 237 -19.51 7.84 -23.59
C ASN A 237 -19.71 8.17 -22.11
N TYR A 238 -18.81 8.96 -21.49
CA TYR A 238 -18.84 9.28 -20.07
C TYR A 238 -18.90 10.79 -19.83
N ASP A 239 -19.56 11.18 -18.74
CA ASP A 239 -19.66 12.57 -18.30
C ASP A 239 -18.40 13.03 -17.57
N ALA A 240 -17.68 12.09 -16.94
CA ALA A 240 -16.38 12.30 -16.29
C ALA A 240 -15.51 11.04 -16.38
N VAL A 241 -14.19 11.26 -16.43
CA VAL A 241 -13.16 10.21 -16.40
C VAL A 241 -12.22 10.49 -15.24
N VAL A 242 -11.93 9.48 -14.41
CA VAL A 242 -11.04 9.61 -13.25
C VAL A 242 -9.83 8.70 -13.40
N LEU A 243 -8.65 9.29 -13.52
CA LEU A 243 -7.38 8.58 -13.62
C LEU A 243 -6.94 8.12 -12.22
N CYS A 244 -6.92 6.80 -11.99
CA CYS A 244 -6.52 6.14 -10.77
C CYS A 244 -5.54 4.99 -11.03
N CYS A 245 -4.76 5.08 -12.11
CA CYS A 245 -3.85 4.03 -12.60
C CYS A 245 -2.59 3.85 -11.74
N GLY A 246 -2.39 4.68 -10.72
CA GLY A 246 -1.26 4.59 -9.78
C GLY A 246 0.05 5.15 -10.35
N ALA A 247 1.13 5.02 -9.59
CA ALA A 247 2.49 5.28 -10.03
C ALA A 247 3.09 3.96 -10.50
N LYS A 248 3.24 3.79 -11.81
CA LYS A 248 3.65 2.52 -12.43
C LYS A 248 5.01 2.59 -13.10
N GLN A 249 5.58 3.80 -13.32
CA GLN A 249 6.91 3.95 -13.87
C GLN A 249 7.97 3.60 -12.82
N PRO A 250 8.65 2.43 -12.91
CA PRO A 250 9.63 2.05 -11.90
C PRO A 250 10.89 2.90 -12.00
N ARG A 251 11.55 3.11 -10.87
CA ARG A 251 12.93 3.65 -10.85
C ARG A 251 13.89 2.57 -11.26
N THR A 252 14.72 2.87 -12.24
CA THR A 252 15.80 1.99 -12.71
C THR A 252 17.09 2.27 -11.95
N LEU A 253 18.02 1.32 -11.98
CA LEU A 253 19.41 1.55 -11.62
C LEU A 253 20.13 2.10 -12.86
N ASN A 254 20.94 3.13 -12.68
CA ASN A 254 21.75 3.67 -13.77
C ASN A 254 23.10 2.94 -13.86
N VAL A 255 23.02 1.64 -14.17
CA VAL A 255 24.18 0.73 -14.23
C VAL A 255 24.13 -0.12 -15.50
N SER A 256 25.28 -0.62 -15.94
CA SER A 256 25.36 -1.57 -17.07
C SER A 256 24.81 -2.95 -16.68
N GLY A 257 24.32 -3.72 -17.65
CA GLY A 257 23.80 -5.07 -17.46
C GLY A 257 22.35 -5.16 -16.96
N MET A 258 21.60 -4.04 -16.97
CA MET A 258 20.18 -4.03 -16.60
C MET A 258 19.28 -4.92 -17.45
N ASP A 259 19.71 -5.24 -18.68
CA ASP A 259 19.04 -6.11 -19.62
C ASP A 259 19.34 -7.61 -19.41
N ALA A 260 20.18 -7.95 -18.43
CA ALA A 260 20.53 -9.33 -18.14
C ALA A 260 19.29 -10.12 -17.66
N LYS A 261 19.21 -11.37 -18.11
CA LYS A 261 18.21 -12.33 -17.64
C LYS A 261 18.45 -12.61 -16.15
N GLY A 262 17.39 -12.51 -15.34
CA GLY A 262 17.47 -12.61 -13.88
C GLY A 262 17.40 -11.24 -13.18
N VAL A 263 17.35 -10.14 -13.93
CA VAL A 263 17.06 -8.80 -13.39
C VAL A 263 15.58 -8.50 -13.59
N TYR A 264 14.86 -8.18 -12.50
CA TYR A 264 13.43 -7.88 -12.55
C TYR A 264 13.09 -6.71 -11.61
N PHE A 265 12.07 -5.96 -11.96
CA PHE A 265 11.45 -5.06 -10.99
C PHE A 265 10.64 -5.85 -9.95
N ALA A 266 10.70 -5.41 -8.72
CA ALA A 266 10.09 -6.09 -7.57
C ALA A 266 8.59 -6.36 -7.76
N VAL A 267 7.84 -5.38 -8.32
CA VAL A 267 6.40 -5.55 -8.54
C VAL A 267 6.12 -6.56 -9.64
N ASP A 268 6.95 -6.66 -10.68
CA ASP A 268 6.79 -7.67 -11.74
C ASP A 268 7.04 -9.09 -11.19
N PHE A 269 8.07 -9.23 -10.34
CA PHE A 269 8.34 -10.46 -9.60
C PHE A 269 7.14 -10.86 -8.74
N LEU A 270 6.66 -9.97 -7.86
CA LEU A 270 5.53 -10.23 -6.95
C LEU A 270 4.23 -10.52 -7.73
N THR A 271 4.00 -9.81 -8.84
CA THR A 271 2.87 -10.04 -9.75
C THR A 271 2.93 -11.45 -10.34
N SER A 272 4.09 -11.85 -10.88
CA SER A 272 4.27 -13.17 -11.49
C SER A 272 4.00 -14.31 -10.51
N VAL A 273 4.54 -14.19 -9.27
CA VAL A 273 4.34 -15.17 -8.20
C VAL A 273 2.88 -15.23 -7.78
N THR A 274 2.24 -14.07 -7.59
CA THR A 274 0.83 -14.03 -7.16
C THR A 274 -0.09 -14.59 -8.24
N LYS A 275 0.13 -14.28 -9.52
CA LYS A 275 -0.64 -14.85 -10.65
C LYS A 275 -0.51 -16.38 -10.68
N SER A 276 0.70 -16.92 -10.60
CA SER A 276 0.94 -18.36 -10.57
C SER A 276 0.31 -19.03 -9.35
N LEU A 277 0.43 -18.40 -8.17
CA LEU A 277 -0.21 -18.88 -6.94
C LEU A 277 -1.74 -18.99 -7.11
N LEU A 278 -2.38 -17.96 -7.63
CA LEU A 278 -3.84 -17.91 -7.78
C LEU A 278 -4.36 -18.83 -8.90
N ASN A 279 -3.60 -19.02 -9.97
CA ASN A 279 -4.02 -19.78 -11.14
C ASN A 279 -3.77 -21.29 -10.98
N SER A 280 -2.70 -21.67 -10.29
CA SER A 280 -2.23 -23.07 -10.29
C SER A 280 -1.63 -23.54 -8.96
N ASN A 281 -1.67 -22.70 -7.91
CA ASN A 281 -0.91 -22.95 -6.68
C ASN A 281 0.59 -23.18 -6.95
N LEU A 282 1.17 -22.34 -7.82
CA LEU A 282 2.57 -22.38 -8.29
C LEU A 282 2.96 -23.61 -9.14
N GLN A 283 2.01 -24.44 -9.55
CA GLN A 283 2.29 -25.66 -10.32
C GLN A 283 2.56 -25.40 -11.80
N ASP A 284 2.10 -24.25 -12.34
CA ASP A 284 2.30 -23.89 -13.76
C ASP A 284 3.74 -23.51 -14.09
N LYS A 285 4.58 -23.27 -13.09
CA LYS A 285 5.99 -22.85 -13.24
C LYS A 285 6.19 -21.60 -14.10
N LYS A 286 5.16 -20.75 -14.22
CA LYS A 286 5.21 -19.52 -15.05
C LYS A 286 5.74 -18.30 -14.30
N CYS A 287 5.87 -18.36 -12.97
CA CYS A 287 6.42 -17.26 -12.19
C CYS A 287 7.94 -17.22 -12.26
N VAL A 288 8.49 -16.03 -12.01
CA VAL A 288 9.91 -15.88 -11.71
C VAL A 288 10.23 -16.67 -10.45
N SER A 289 11.17 -17.62 -10.54
CA SER A 289 11.54 -18.50 -9.44
C SER A 289 12.82 -18.04 -8.75
N ALA A 290 12.79 -17.97 -7.43
CA ALA A 290 13.96 -17.77 -6.57
C ALA A 290 14.54 -19.10 -6.05
N SER A 291 13.91 -20.23 -6.33
CA SER A 291 14.32 -21.54 -5.82
C SER A 291 15.77 -21.87 -6.21
N GLY A 292 16.58 -22.19 -5.21
CA GLY A 292 18.00 -22.56 -5.38
C GLY A 292 18.90 -21.41 -5.84
N LYS A 293 18.45 -20.14 -5.76
CA LYS A 293 19.19 -18.96 -6.24
C LYS A 293 19.76 -18.11 -5.11
N ASN A 294 20.86 -17.44 -5.41
CA ASN A 294 21.36 -16.33 -4.62
C ASN A 294 20.63 -15.07 -5.05
N VAL A 295 19.87 -14.48 -4.14
CA VAL A 295 18.98 -13.35 -4.44
C VAL A 295 19.55 -12.06 -3.86
N VAL A 296 19.53 -11.00 -4.66
CA VAL A 296 19.78 -9.64 -4.16
C VAL A 296 18.56 -8.78 -4.40
N VAL A 297 18.12 -8.06 -3.36
CA VAL A 297 17.00 -7.13 -3.41
C VAL A 297 17.53 -5.71 -3.19
N VAL A 298 17.29 -4.79 -4.13
CA VAL A 298 17.69 -3.39 -4.01
C VAL A 298 16.53 -2.55 -3.51
N GLY A 299 16.63 -2.07 -2.28
CA GLY A 299 15.65 -1.23 -1.59
C GLY A 299 15.20 -1.81 -0.25
N GLY A 300 15.31 -0.99 0.80
CA GLY A 300 15.03 -1.37 2.20
C GLY A 300 13.57 -1.23 2.64
N GLY A 301 12.67 -0.77 1.75
CA GLY A 301 11.26 -0.52 2.06
C GLY A 301 10.39 -1.77 2.13
N ASP A 302 9.08 -1.57 2.32
CA ASP A 302 8.07 -2.65 2.43
C ASP A 302 8.07 -3.60 1.23
N THR A 303 8.20 -3.07 0.00
CA THR A 303 8.25 -3.90 -1.22
C THR A 303 9.49 -4.80 -1.24
N GLY A 304 10.65 -4.27 -0.80
CA GLY A 304 11.87 -5.08 -0.66
C GLY A 304 11.71 -6.19 0.36
N ASN A 305 11.11 -5.90 1.52
CA ASN A 305 10.78 -6.91 2.52
C ASN A 305 9.80 -7.98 2.00
N ASP A 306 8.80 -7.58 1.20
CA ASP A 306 7.85 -8.48 0.56
C ASP A 306 8.55 -9.42 -0.44
N CYS A 307 9.56 -8.92 -1.17
CA CYS A 307 10.42 -9.74 -2.02
C CYS A 307 11.26 -10.74 -1.21
N VAL A 308 11.89 -10.30 -0.11
CA VAL A 308 12.66 -11.18 0.79
C VAL A 308 11.80 -12.35 1.27
N GLY A 309 10.62 -12.06 1.87
CA GLY A 309 9.72 -13.09 2.37
C GLY A 309 9.18 -14.02 1.27
N THR A 310 8.99 -13.51 0.04
CA THR A 310 8.55 -14.32 -1.11
C THR A 310 9.65 -15.26 -1.59
N CYS A 311 10.89 -14.77 -1.69
CA CYS A 311 12.04 -15.58 -2.12
C CYS A 311 12.34 -16.72 -1.14
N ILE A 312 12.24 -16.47 0.17
CA ILE A 312 12.41 -17.50 1.21
C ILE A 312 11.36 -18.60 1.04
N ARG A 313 10.09 -18.26 0.81
CA ARG A 313 9.01 -19.25 0.57
C ARG A 313 9.22 -20.07 -0.70
N GLN A 314 9.91 -19.51 -1.68
CA GLN A 314 10.31 -20.25 -2.89
C GLN A 314 11.56 -21.12 -2.69
N GLY A 315 12.26 -21.04 -1.55
CA GLY A 315 13.46 -21.84 -1.26
C GLY A 315 14.73 -21.26 -1.91
N CYS A 316 14.99 -19.97 -1.79
CA CYS A 316 16.26 -19.38 -2.22
C CYS A 316 17.44 -19.89 -1.37
N ASN A 317 18.65 -19.91 -1.96
CA ASN A 317 19.88 -20.32 -1.24
C ASN A 317 20.34 -19.22 -0.27
N SER A 318 20.18 -17.96 -0.69
CA SER A 318 20.54 -16.79 0.11
C SER A 318 19.71 -15.60 -0.31
N VAL A 319 19.54 -14.61 0.58
CA VAL A 319 18.96 -13.32 0.25
C VAL A 319 19.71 -12.19 0.93
N VAL A 320 20.08 -11.18 0.16
CA VAL A 320 20.70 -9.93 0.63
C VAL A 320 19.79 -8.77 0.21
N GLN A 321 19.52 -7.83 1.14
CA GLN A 321 18.72 -6.64 0.89
C GLN A 321 19.60 -5.40 1.00
N LEU A 322 19.85 -4.71 -0.10
CA LEU A 322 20.68 -3.50 -0.15
C LEU A 322 19.82 -2.27 0.15
N GLU A 323 20.27 -1.44 1.08
CA GLU A 323 19.68 -0.16 1.42
C GLU A 323 20.69 0.97 1.25
N MET A 324 20.39 1.95 0.41
CA MET A 324 21.29 3.07 0.15
C MET A 324 21.39 4.07 1.31
N MET A 325 20.40 4.09 2.21
CA MET A 325 20.37 4.95 3.39
C MET A 325 21.10 4.30 4.57
N GLU A 326 21.48 5.12 5.54
CA GLU A 326 21.97 4.63 6.83
C GLU A 326 20.86 3.90 7.61
N SER A 327 21.28 2.97 8.46
CA SER A 327 20.35 2.31 9.39
C SER A 327 19.69 3.33 10.31
N LEU A 328 18.37 3.26 10.42
CA LEU A 328 17.62 4.11 11.34
C LEU A 328 17.99 3.79 12.80
N PRO A 329 17.88 4.76 13.71
CA PRO A 329 18.14 4.54 15.13
C PRO A 329 17.07 3.61 15.74
N LYS A 330 17.42 2.91 16.82
CA LYS A 330 16.50 2.02 17.55
C LYS A 330 15.37 2.76 18.27
N THR A 331 15.60 4.02 18.64
CA THR A 331 14.64 4.88 19.35
C THR A 331 14.48 6.21 18.65
N ARG A 332 13.38 6.93 18.90
CA ARG A 332 13.15 8.26 18.31
C ARG A 332 14.29 9.22 18.60
N SER A 333 14.74 9.92 17.58
CA SER A 333 15.68 11.03 17.72
C SER A 333 14.97 12.34 18.14
N LYS A 334 15.71 13.30 18.68
CA LYS A 334 15.18 14.61 19.13
C LYS A 334 14.49 15.40 18.01
N ASN A 335 14.93 15.23 16.77
CA ASN A 335 14.35 15.88 15.58
C ASN A 335 13.18 15.11 14.97
N ASN A 336 12.74 14.02 15.60
CA ASN A 336 11.55 13.26 15.22
C ASN A 336 10.64 13.01 16.44
N PRO A 337 10.12 14.08 17.08
CA PRO A 337 9.30 13.95 18.29
C PRO A 337 7.93 13.35 17.98
N TRP A 338 7.29 12.77 19.01
CA TRP A 338 5.87 12.45 18.97
C TRP A 338 5.06 13.75 18.72
N PRO A 339 3.97 13.74 17.97
CA PRO A 339 3.22 12.59 17.42
C PRO A 339 3.59 12.20 15.99
N GLN A 340 4.72 12.64 15.46
CA GLN A 340 5.16 12.32 14.11
C GLN A 340 5.40 10.82 13.93
N TRP A 341 5.30 10.33 12.68
CA TRP A 341 5.68 8.97 12.35
C TRP A 341 7.11 8.65 12.82
N PRO A 342 7.32 7.57 13.59
CA PRO A 342 8.63 7.25 14.13
C PRO A 342 9.61 6.80 13.03
N LYS A 343 10.70 7.54 12.87
CA LYS A 343 11.84 7.16 12.02
C LYS A 343 12.79 6.29 12.86
N VAL A 344 12.39 5.04 13.09
CA VAL A 344 13.14 4.06 13.88
C VAL A 344 13.31 2.77 13.12
N LEU A 345 14.39 2.04 13.42
CA LEU A 345 14.65 0.73 12.84
C LEU A 345 13.54 -0.23 13.24
N LYS A 346 12.93 -0.85 12.23
CA LYS A 346 11.94 -1.91 12.40
C LYS A 346 12.42 -3.15 11.66
N THR A 347 12.20 -4.31 12.23
CA THR A 347 12.38 -5.59 11.57
C THR A 347 11.01 -6.11 11.19
N ASN A 348 10.79 -6.28 9.88
CA ASN A 348 9.53 -6.76 9.34
C ASN A 348 9.60 -8.27 9.10
N TYR A 349 8.46 -8.87 8.75
CA TYR A 349 8.30 -10.32 8.68
C TYR A 349 9.33 -11.03 7.77
N GLY A 350 9.69 -10.46 6.60
CA GLY A 350 10.65 -11.07 5.69
C GLY A 350 12.08 -11.06 6.26
N GLN A 351 12.49 -9.98 6.93
CA GLN A 351 13.77 -9.92 7.63
C GLN A 351 13.81 -10.90 8.82
N GLU A 352 12.71 -11.02 9.61
CA GLU A 352 12.62 -12.03 10.68
C GLU A 352 12.75 -13.45 10.12
N GLU A 353 12.14 -13.73 8.98
CA GLU A 353 12.22 -15.00 8.29
C GLU A 353 13.65 -15.28 7.78
N ALA A 354 14.32 -14.26 7.21
CA ALA A 354 15.71 -14.38 6.79
C ALA A 354 16.65 -14.68 7.98
N ILE A 355 16.46 -13.99 9.10
CA ILE A 355 17.22 -14.25 10.34
C ILE A 355 16.98 -15.69 10.83
N ALA A 356 15.74 -16.16 10.80
CA ALA A 356 15.41 -17.51 11.26
C ALA A 356 15.96 -18.60 10.36
N VAL A 357 16.05 -18.39 9.03
CA VAL A 357 16.52 -19.37 8.05
C VAL A 357 18.02 -19.31 7.86
N PHE A 358 18.61 -18.11 7.77
CA PHE A 358 20.03 -17.92 7.41
C PHE A 358 20.91 -17.48 8.59
N GLY A 359 20.31 -17.16 9.75
CA GLY A 359 21.06 -16.81 10.97
C GLY A 359 21.49 -15.34 11.09
N ASN A 360 21.21 -14.49 10.08
CA ASN A 360 21.61 -13.07 10.06
C ASN A 360 20.58 -12.18 9.38
N ASP A 361 20.58 -10.90 9.74
CA ASP A 361 19.77 -9.87 9.09
C ASP A 361 20.21 -9.73 7.63
N PRO A 362 19.30 -9.79 6.65
CA PRO A 362 19.63 -9.72 5.23
C PRO A 362 20.05 -8.30 4.78
N ARG A 363 19.85 -7.27 5.60
CA ARG A 363 20.04 -5.87 5.22
C ARG A 363 21.50 -5.44 5.26
N VAL A 364 21.95 -4.80 4.17
CA VAL A 364 23.24 -4.12 4.05
C VAL A 364 22.95 -2.65 3.76
N TYR A 365 23.32 -1.78 4.68
CA TYR A 365 23.07 -0.34 4.62
C TYR A 365 24.16 0.42 3.89
N CYS A 366 23.89 1.68 3.52
CA CYS A 366 24.82 2.56 2.79
C CYS A 366 25.43 1.88 1.56
N THR A 367 24.65 1.05 0.85
CA THR A 367 25.19 0.22 -0.24
C THR A 367 24.23 0.22 -1.43
N THR A 368 24.81 0.30 -2.64
CA THR A 368 24.07 0.17 -3.90
C THR A 368 24.79 -0.75 -4.88
N VAL A 369 24.12 -1.10 -5.97
CA VAL A 369 24.73 -1.81 -7.11
C VAL A 369 25.46 -0.81 -7.99
N LYS A 370 26.72 -1.10 -8.32
CA LYS A 370 27.58 -0.33 -9.23
C LYS A 370 27.59 -0.92 -10.63
N ASN A 371 27.55 -2.25 -10.73
CA ASN A 371 27.58 -2.97 -12.01
C ASN A 371 26.94 -4.35 -11.89
N ILE A 372 26.42 -4.87 -12.99
CA ILE A 372 25.86 -6.21 -13.13
C ILE A 372 26.75 -7.01 -14.08
N ILE A 373 27.17 -8.20 -13.68
CA ILE A 373 28.02 -9.09 -14.45
C ILE A 373 27.15 -10.27 -14.92
N ALA A 374 27.03 -10.42 -16.22
CA ALA A 374 26.32 -11.52 -16.87
C ALA A 374 27.29 -12.50 -17.54
N ASP A 375 26.83 -13.73 -17.78
CA ASP A 375 27.53 -14.73 -18.58
C ASP A 375 27.32 -14.50 -20.11
N ASP A 376 27.98 -15.29 -20.93
CA ASP A 376 27.91 -15.21 -22.39
C ASP A 376 26.47 -15.41 -22.96
N SER A 377 25.56 -15.99 -22.17
CA SER A 377 24.14 -16.18 -22.48
C SER A 377 23.24 -15.06 -21.95
N ASN A 378 23.85 -13.98 -21.44
CA ASN A 378 23.21 -12.85 -20.80
C ASN A 378 22.40 -13.22 -19.55
N ASN A 379 22.80 -14.25 -18.78
CA ASN A 379 22.23 -14.51 -17.47
C ASN A 379 23.08 -13.82 -16.40
N ILE A 380 22.45 -13.16 -15.43
CA ILE A 380 23.15 -12.56 -14.30
C ILE A 380 23.89 -13.63 -13.50
N LYS A 381 25.15 -13.35 -13.11
CA LYS A 381 26.00 -14.21 -12.28
C LYS A 381 26.46 -13.52 -11.02
N GLN A 382 26.83 -12.27 -11.14
CA GLN A 382 27.35 -11.49 -10.03
C GLN A 382 26.90 -10.04 -10.16
N ILE A 383 26.95 -9.33 -9.05
CA ILE A 383 26.88 -7.87 -9.01
C ILE A 383 28.10 -7.30 -8.32
N VAL A 384 28.50 -6.12 -8.74
CA VAL A 384 29.48 -5.30 -8.01
C VAL A 384 28.67 -4.30 -7.17
N THR A 385 28.85 -4.32 -5.86
CA THR A 385 28.28 -3.32 -4.95
C THR A 385 29.32 -2.27 -4.59
N VAL A 386 28.89 -1.10 -4.16
CA VAL A 386 29.73 0.00 -3.69
C VAL A 386 29.08 0.63 -2.46
N GLU A 387 29.93 1.03 -1.48
CA GLU A 387 29.44 1.75 -0.31
C GLU A 387 29.17 3.22 -0.67
N LEU A 388 28.18 3.82 -0.02
CA LEU A 388 27.73 5.19 -0.23
C LEU A 388 27.97 6.04 1.01
N LYS A 389 28.42 7.27 0.80
CA LYS A 389 28.37 8.35 1.80
C LYS A 389 27.38 9.41 1.35
N TRP A 390 26.65 9.97 2.29
CA TRP A 390 25.70 11.05 2.00
C TRP A 390 26.35 12.39 2.27
N GLU A 391 26.62 13.15 1.21
CA GLU A 391 27.25 14.45 1.27
C GLU A 391 26.26 15.56 0.90
N ARG A 392 26.39 16.72 1.57
CA ARG A 392 25.58 17.88 1.25
C ARG A 392 26.22 18.63 0.09
N ASN A 393 25.52 18.71 -1.03
CA ASN A 393 25.92 19.55 -2.16
C ASN A 393 25.96 21.02 -1.70
N GLN A 394 27.10 21.69 -1.88
CA GLN A 394 27.33 23.05 -1.40
C GLN A 394 26.48 24.10 -2.14
N GLU A 395 26.13 23.86 -3.41
CA GLU A 395 25.34 24.79 -4.22
C GLU A 395 23.84 24.65 -3.98
N THR A 396 23.34 23.41 -3.92
CA THR A 396 21.88 23.13 -3.81
C THR A 396 21.41 22.90 -2.38
N GLY A 397 22.32 22.67 -1.44
CA GLY A 397 22.03 22.27 -0.06
C GLY A 397 21.40 20.88 0.09
N ARG A 398 21.23 20.15 -0.99
CA ARG A 398 20.62 18.81 -0.99
C ARG A 398 21.65 17.73 -0.64
N LEU A 399 21.22 16.73 0.12
CA LEU A 399 22.00 15.51 0.34
C LEU A 399 21.97 14.66 -0.92
N SER A 400 23.14 14.22 -1.38
CA SER A 400 23.32 13.29 -2.50
C SER A 400 24.26 12.15 -2.10
N PRO A 401 24.02 10.93 -2.61
CA PRO A 401 24.93 9.81 -2.37
C PRO A 401 26.19 9.96 -3.22
N VAL A 402 27.34 9.68 -2.61
CA VAL A 402 28.65 9.64 -3.26
C VAL A 402 29.27 8.27 -3.01
N GLU A 403 29.80 7.64 -4.05
CA GLU A 403 30.47 6.34 -3.94
C GLU A 403 31.77 6.48 -3.14
N VAL A 404 32.02 5.51 -2.27
CA VAL A 404 33.30 5.40 -1.53
C VAL A 404 34.27 4.62 -2.39
N GLU A 405 35.33 5.28 -2.87
CA GLU A 405 36.35 4.67 -3.71
C GLU A 405 37.05 3.50 -2.98
N GLY A 406 37.22 2.38 -3.68
CA GLY A 406 37.88 1.17 -3.14
C GLY A 406 36.99 0.32 -2.21
N SER A 407 35.71 0.63 -2.11
CA SER A 407 34.74 -0.14 -1.30
C SER A 407 34.00 -1.22 -2.09
N GLU A 408 34.33 -1.41 -3.35
CA GLU A 408 33.67 -2.36 -4.23
C GLU A 408 33.77 -3.80 -3.70
N LYS A 409 32.61 -4.49 -3.72
CA LYS A 409 32.51 -5.91 -3.36
C LYS A 409 31.74 -6.67 -4.43
N VAL A 410 32.22 -7.85 -4.77
CA VAL A 410 31.52 -8.75 -5.70
C VAL A 410 30.64 -9.70 -4.90
N LEU A 411 29.38 -9.80 -5.27
CA LEU A 411 28.41 -10.74 -4.70
C LEU A 411 27.88 -11.67 -5.80
N ASP A 412 27.81 -12.97 -5.52
CA ASP A 412 27.12 -13.91 -6.39
C ASP A 412 25.60 -13.57 -6.39
N CYS A 413 25.03 -13.54 -7.60
CA CYS A 413 23.66 -13.13 -7.79
C CYS A 413 23.06 -13.83 -9.00
N ASP A 414 22.06 -14.69 -8.75
CA ASP A 414 21.31 -15.40 -9.78
C ASP A 414 19.95 -14.73 -10.05
N LEU A 415 19.53 -13.84 -9.14
CA LEU A 415 18.27 -13.08 -9.24
C LEU A 415 18.43 -11.72 -8.56
N LEU A 416 18.30 -10.64 -9.33
CA LEU A 416 18.31 -9.27 -8.85
C LEU A 416 16.90 -8.68 -8.92
N LEU A 417 16.38 -8.22 -7.77
CA LEU A 417 15.06 -7.63 -7.63
C LEU A 417 15.17 -6.14 -7.29
N ILE A 418 14.65 -5.26 -8.14
CA ILE A 418 14.76 -3.81 -7.98
C ILE A 418 13.48 -3.28 -7.33
N ALA A 419 13.57 -2.89 -6.05
CA ALA A 419 12.51 -2.34 -5.22
C ALA A 419 12.77 -0.84 -4.89
N ALA A 420 13.29 -0.08 -5.86
CA ALA A 420 13.72 1.32 -5.69
C ALA A 420 12.58 2.36 -5.75
N GLY A 421 11.31 1.91 -5.81
CA GLY A 421 10.13 2.77 -5.89
C GLY A 421 9.79 3.20 -7.31
N PHE A 422 8.91 4.22 -7.44
CA PHE A 422 8.32 4.66 -8.69
C PHE A 422 8.50 6.18 -8.89
N THR A 423 8.43 6.62 -10.17
CA THR A 423 8.58 8.03 -10.57
C THR A 423 7.28 8.65 -11.11
N GLY A 424 6.12 8.10 -10.81
CA GLY A 424 4.84 8.61 -11.30
C GLY A 424 4.13 7.66 -12.26
N CYS A 425 3.28 8.20 -13.13
CA CYS A 425 2.50 7.38 -14.09
C CYS A 425 3.32 6.90 -15.28
N GLU A 426 2.80 5.90 -15.97
CA GLU A 426 3.30 5.51 -17.29
C GLU A 426 3.04 6.65 -18.29
N GLU A 427 4.04 7.02 -19.07
CA GLU A 427 4.05 8.22 -19.93
C GLU A 427 2.89 8.24 -20.94
N TYR A 428 2.56 7.08 -21.54
CA TYR A 428 1.46 7.00 -22.50
C TYR A 428 0.12 7.46 -21.91
N VAL A 429 -0.11 7.30 -20.59
CA VAL A 429 -1.36 7.72 -19.95
C VAL A 429 -1.52 9.24 -20.04
N SER A 430 -0.47 10.00 -19.74
CA SER A 430 -0.54 11.46 -19.84
C SER A 430 -0.64 11.93 -21.28
N GLN A 431 0.01 11.23 -22.21
CA GLN A 431 -0.04 11.54 -23.65
C GLN A 431 -1.44 11.30 -24.24
N GLU A 432 -2.01 10.11 -24.02
CA GLU A 432 -3.33 9.73 -24.53
C GLU A 432 -4.48 10.59 -23.97
N PHE A 433 -4.39 11.00 -22.71
CA PHE A 433 -5.38 11.90 -22.10
C PHE A 433 -5.08 13.39 -22.31
N GLU A 434 -3.97 13.73 -22.96
CA GLU A 434 -3.51 15.09 -23.22
C GLU A 434 -3.48 15.94 -21.93
N VAL A 435 -2.91 15.36 -20.85
CA VAL A 435 -2.83 16.02 -19.53
C VAL A 435 -1.38 16.28 -19.13
N GLU A 436 -1.15 17.43 -18.50
CA GLU A 436 0.17 17.82 -18.02
C GLU A 436 0.64 16.94 -16.85
N THR A 437 1.95 16.78 -16.75
CA THR A 437 2.61 16.11 -15.62
C THR A 437 3.51 17.09 -14.85
N THR A 438 3.77 16.74 -13.60
CA THR A 438 4.75 17.40 -12.75
C THR A 438 6.17 16.90 -13.06
N GLU A 439 7.21 17.55 -12.49
CA GLU A 439 8.61 17.08 -12.58
C GLU A 439 8.81 15.63 -12.09
N ARG A 440 7.88 15.11 -11.27
CA ARG A 440 7.88 13.73 -10.77
C ARG A 440 7.05 12.78 -11.62
N ASN A 441 6.68 13.20 -12.81
CA ASN A 441 5.81 12.45 -13.73
C ASN A 441 4.45 12.03 -13.12
N CYS A 442 3.91 12.85 -12.21
CA CYS A 442 2.55 12.70 -11.69
C CYS A 442 1.60 13.60 -12.46
N ILE A 443 0.36 13.17 -12.69
CA ILE A 443 -0.66 14.00 -13.35
C ILE A 443 -0.88 15.29 -12.56
N LYS A 444 -0.75 16.40 -13.27
CA LYS A 444 -0.93 17.73 -12.69
C LYS A 444 -2.42 18.07 -12.57
N THR A 445 -2.79 18.61 -11.43
CA THR A 445 -4.16 19.08 -11.17
C THR A 445 -4.10 20.48 -10.57
N GLY A 446 -5.22 21.20 -10.58
CA GLY A 446 -5.32 22.49 -9.90
C GLY A 446 -4.93 22.41 -8.43
N LYS A 447 -4.45 23.53 -7.86
CA LYS A 447 -4.08 23.59 -6.43
C LYS A 447 -5.31 23.32 -5.56
N GLY A 448 -5.25 22.27 -4.73
CA GLY A 448 -6.38 21.84 -3.89
C GLY A 448 -7.55 21.21 -4.66
N SER A 449 -7.33 20.83 -5.93
CA SER A 449 -8.31 20.22 -6.82
C SER A 449 -7.81 18.86 -7.33
N TYR A 450 -8.73 18.03 -7.77
CA TYR A 450 -8.47 16.75 -8.44
C TYR A 450 -8.69 16.82 -9.95
N LYS A 451 -9.15 17.98 -10.45
CA LYS A 451 -9.44 18.23 -11.85
C LYS A 451 -8.16 18.64 -12.60
N THR A 452 -7.96 18.08 -13.78
CA THR A 452 -6.90 18.47 -14.71
C THR A 452 -7.31 19.70 -15.52
N GLU A 453 -6.48 20.14 -16.45
CA GLU A 453 -6.86 21.15 -17.45
C GLU A 453 -7.96 20.67 -18.41
N ASN A 454 -8.09 19.36 -18.62
CA ASN A 454 -9.23 18.81 -19.33
C ASN A 454 -10.47 18.77 -18.42
N PRO A 455 -11.56 19.45 -18.79
CA PRO A 455 -12.71 19.65 -17.91
C PRO A 455 -13.45 18.36 -17.53
N LYS A 456 -13.29 17.25 -18.27
CA LYS A 456 -13.87 15.95 -17.99
C LYS A 456 -12.94 15.00 -17.25
N VAL A 457 -11.63 15.33 -17.12
CA VAL A 457 -10.61 14.44 -16.58
C VAL A 457 -10.19 14.85 -15.17
N PHE A 458 -10.23 13.90 -14.25
CA PHE A 458 -9.80 14.02 -12.87
C PHE A 458 -8.69 12.99 -12.59
N ALA A 459 -7.90 13.22 -11.54
CA ALA A 459 -6.85 12.29 -11.14
C ALA A 459 -6.81 12.13 -9.61
N ALA A 460 -6.64 10.90 -9.11
CA ALA A 460 -6.55 10.62 -7.67
C ALA A 460 -5.60 9.47 -7.35
N GLY A 461 -5.04 9.51 -6.15
CA GLY A 461 -4.09 8.51 -5.66
C GLY A 461 -2.67 8.74 -6.17
N ASP A 462 -1.90 7.66 -6.30
CA ASP A 462 -0.47 7.75 -6.60
C ASP A 462 -0.19 8.33 -7.99
N VAL A 463 -1.10 8.25 -8.94
CA VAL A 463 -0.97 8.87 -10.26
C VAL A 463 -0.86 10.40 -10.18
N ARG A 464 -1.47 11.01 -9.15
CA ARG A 464 -1.48 12.45 -8.87
C ARG A 464 -0.47 12.84 -7.79
N LYS A 465 -0.46 12.12 -6.69
CA LYS A 465 0.33 12.46 -5.49
C LYS A 465 1.75 11.91 -5.53
N GLY A 466 1.99 10.90 -6.34
CA GLY A 466 3.16 10.04 -6.25
C GLY A 466 2.95 8.89 -5.26
N GLN A 467 3.89 7.96 -5.23
CA GLN A 467 3.83 6.78 -4.39
C GLN A 467 3.49 7.13 -2.93
N SER A 468 2.46 6.48 -2.38
CA SER A 468 1.94 6.77 -1.04
C SER A 468 1.39 5.53 -0.33
N LEU A 469 0.89 5.69 0.89
CA LEU A 469 0.27 4.62 1.65
C LEU A 469 -1.16 4.34 1.15
N VAL A 470 -1.63 3.10 1.34
CA VAL A 470 -3.01 2.70 1.01
C VAL A 470 -4.07 3.65 1.58
N VAL A 471 -3.89 4.11 2.81
CA VAL A 471 -4.80 5.03 3.48
C VAL A 471 -4.84 6.41 2.82
N TRP A 472 -3.73 6.87 2.23
CA TRP A 472 -3.68 8.09 1.44
C TRP A 472 -4.37 7.93 0.08
N ALA A 473 -4.19 6.78 -0.58
CA ALA A 473 -4.89 6.51 -1.82
C ALA A 473 -6.43 6.49 -1.63
N ILE A 474 -6.90 5.95 -0.51
CA ILE A 474 -8.33 6.00 -0.13
C ILE A 474 -8.77 7.44 0.13
N ALA A 475 -8.01 8.23 0.90
CA ALA A 475 -8.32 9.64 1.18
C ALA A 475 -8.41 10.46 -0.11
N GLU A 476 -7.43 10.32 -1.02
CA GLU A 476 -7.43 10.95 -2.35
C GLU A 476 -8.67 10.56 -3.16
N GLY A 477 -9.04 9.27 -3.16
CA GLY A 477 -10.22 8.79 -3.86
C GLY A 477 -11.53 9.38 -3.32
N ARG A 478 -11.64 9.53 -1.99
CA ARG A 478 -12.82 10.14 -1.34
C ARG A 478 -12.98 11.60 -1.74
N GLU A 479 -11.91 12.39 -1.63
CA GLU A 479 -11.99 13.82 -1.96
C GLU A 479 -12.19 14.06 -3.46
N CYS A 480 -11.55 13.24 -4.32
CA CYS A 480 -11.79 13.28 -5.76
C CYS A 480 -13.26 12.97 -6.10
N ALA A 481 -13.84 11.95 -5.50
CA ALA A 481 -15.26 11.61 -5.73
C ALA A 481 -16.20 12.77 -5.38
N LYS A 482 -15.94 13.49 -4.27
CA LYS A 482 -16.70 14.69 -3.90
C LYS A 482 -16.61 15.79 -4.96
N GLU A 483 -15.42 15.99 -5.52
CA GLU A 483 -15.22 17.02 -6.56
C GLU A 483 -15.89 16.61 -7.87
N VAL A 484 -15.79 15.35 -8.28
CA VAL A 484 -16.50 14.81 -9.46
C VAL A 484 -18.01 14.97 -9.30
N ASP A 485 -18.58 14.58 -8.16
CA ASP A 485 -20.02 14.75 -7.90
C ASP A 485 -20.43 16.22 -7.96
N ARG A 486 -19.64 17.12 -7.36
CA ARG A 486 -19.90 18.57 -7.43
C ARG A 486 -19.88 19.09 -8.86
N CYS A 487 -18.94 18.63 -9.69
CA CYS A 487 -18.87 19.03 -11.09
C CYS A 487 -20.08 18.50 -11.91
N LEU A 488 -20.54 17.28 -11.62
CA LEU A 488 -21.64 16.65 -12.36
C LEU A 488 -23.03 17.14 -11.92
N MET A 489 -23.20 17.47 -10.65
CA MET A 489 -24.49 17.78 -10.03
C MET A 489 -24.63 19.24 -9.61
N GLY A 490 -23.55 20.06 -9.66
CA GLY A 490 -23.52 21.42 -9.15
C GLY A 490 -23.29 21.50 -7.62
N TYR A 491 -23.45 20.42 -6.89
CA TYR A 491 -23.19 20.29 -5.44
C TYR A 491 -22.82 18.87 -5.07
N SER A 492 -22.26 18.68 -3.88
CA SER A 492 -22.05 17.35 -3.31
C SER A 492 -22.47 17.33 -1.84
N ASN A 493 -23.14 16.28 -1.43
CA ASN A 493 -23.50 15.98 -0.04
C ASN A 493 -22.73 14.77 0.52
N MET A 494 -21.68 14.35 -0.16
CA MET A 494 -20.78 13.30 0.34
C MET A 494 -20.00 13.79 1.57
N ILE A 495 -19.81 12.91 2.53
CA ILE A 495 -19.06 13.17 3.77
C ILE A 495 -17.57 12.87 3.54
#